data_d401e34098a51162ead284d39c476bca
#
_entry.id   d401e34098a51162ead284d39c476bca
#
_cell.length_a   1.000
_cell.length_b   1.000
_cell.length_c   1.000
_cell.angle_alpha   90.00
_cell.angle_beta   90.00
_cell.angle_gamma   90.00
#
_symmetry.space_group_name_H-M   'P 1'
#
loop_
_entity.id
_entity.type
_entity.pdbx_description
1 polymer ?
#
loop_
_entity_poly.entity_id
_entity_poly.type
_entity_poly.pdbx_seq_one_letter_code
_entity_poly.pdbx_strand_id
1 'polypeptide(L)'
;MKKLFAFISILAVAAAALFADVSAKKNADGTVDVTFFYGNPRASEVLLAGDFTSWQDGALPMTKGEKGFSITRTFKMGEEARYKFISDGNWTTDLRAPDFVDDGFGGKNSHIVVADLVAGDGDDSGAAKAKINFV
;
A
#
# COMPACT_ATOMS: atom_id res chain seq x y z
N MET A 1 9.39 -27.85 13.65
CA MET A 1 9.26 -27.63 13.24
C MET A 1 8.85 -27.21 12.91
N LYS A 2 8.66 -26.90 13.06
CA LYS A 2 8.26 -26.36 12.80
C LYS A 2 8.16 -25.68 12.08
N LYS A 3 8.24 -25.38 11.93
CA LYS A 3 8.20 -24.66 11.13
C LYS A 3 7.58 -24.67 10.26
N LEU A 4 7.14 -24.82 10.15
CA LEU A 4 6.59 -24.82 9.20
C LEU A 4 5.71 -24.36 9.07
N PHE A 5 5.28 -24.07 9.55
CA PHE A 5 4.55 -23.68 9.31
C PHE A 5 4.26 -22.78 9.00
N ALA A 6 4.54 -22.83 9.58
CA ALA A 6 4.49 -21.66 9.18
C ALA A 6 4.42 -21.29 7.85
N PHE A 7 4.54 -21.55 7.34
CA PHE A 7 4.57 -21.27 6.13
C PHE A 7 3.40 -21.24 5.45
N ILE A 8 2.70 -21.70 5.86
CA ILE A 8 1.65 -21.81 5.12
C ILE A 8 0.78 -20.71 5.05
N SER A 9 0.49 -20.09 6.04
CA SER A 9 -0.32 -18.97 6.03
C SER A 9 0.20 -17.91 5.17
N ILE A 10 1.41 -17.98 4.98
CA ILE A 10 2.03 -17.08 4.17
C ILE A 10 1.55 -17.09 2.80
N LEU A 11 1.05 -18.18 2.36
CA LEU A 11 0.60 -18.26 1.06
C LEU A 11 -0.54 -17.36 0.76
N ALA A 12 -1.46 -17.23 1.65
CA ALA A 12 -2.58 -16.39 1.40
C ALA A 12 -2.17 -14.96 1.31
N VAL A 13 -1.24 -14.58 2.13
CA VAL A 13 -0.76 -13.23 2.12
C VAL A 13 -0.03 -12.95 0.84
N ALA A 14 0.70 -13.93 0.39
CA ALA A 14 1.43 -13.76 -0.84
C ALA A 14 0.49 -13.56 -2.00
N ALA A 15 -0.63 -14.24 -1.99
CA ALA A 15 -1.56 -14.09 -3.06
C ALA A 15 -2.10 -12.67 -3.10
N ALA A 16 -2.40 -12.10 -1.96
CA ALA A 16 -2.87 -10.75 -1.92
C ALA A 16 -1.82 -9.80 -2.45
N ALA A 17 -0.59 -10.05 -2.12
CA ALA A 17 0.48 -9.19 -2.57
C ALA A 17 0.71 -9.23 -4.06
N LEU A 18 0.25 -10.27 -4.73
CA LEU A 18 0.40 -10.34 -6.17
C LEU A 18 -0.43 -9.31 -6.90
N PHE A 19 -1.50 -8.81 -6.29
CA PHE A 19 -2.40 -7.93 -6.97
C PHE A 19 -2.21 -6.46 -6.64
N ALA A 20 -1.44 -6.16 -5.60
CA ALA A 20 -1.22 -4.77 -5.24
C ALA A 20 0.02 -4.66 -4.39
N ASP A 21 0.73 -3.56 -4.55
CA ASP A 21 1.85 -3.24 -3.70
C ASP A 21 1.39 -2.40 -2.52
N VAL A 22 0.09 -2.22 -2.39
CA VAL A 22 -0.51 -1.53 -1.27
C VAL A 22 -1.53 -2.45 -0.65
N SER A 23 -1.45 -2.64 0.65
CA SER A 23 -2.44 -3.42 1.37
C SER A 23 -2.87 -2.65 2.61
N ALA A 24 -3.99 -3.02 3.19
CA ALA A 24 -4.54 -2.25 4.29
C ALA A 24 -5.24 -3.15 5.30
N LYS A 25 -5.24 -2.69 6.55
CA LYS A 25 -5.91 -3.39 7.64
C LYS A 25 -6.64 -2.36 8.47
N LYS A 26 -7.93 -2.58 8.68
CA LYS A 26 -8.74 -1.70 9.50
C LYS A 26 -8.48 -1.99 10.97
N ASN A 27 -8.25 -0.95 11.75
CA ASN A 27 -8.03 -1.08 13.17
C ASN A 27 -9.34 -0.93 13.95
N ALA A 28 -9.34 -1.38 15.20
CA ALA A 28 -10.55 -1.33 16.04
C ALA A 28 -11.03 0.09 16.27
N ASP A 29 -10.13 1.07 16.24
CA ASP A 29 -10.51 2.47 16.47
C ASP A 29 -11.00 3.18 15.21
N GLY A 30 -11.09 2.48 14.10
CA GLY A 30 -11.58 3.06 12.85
C GLY A 30 -10.48 3.62 11.95
N THR A 31 -9.24 3.63 12.41
CA THR A 31 -8.13 4.00 11.54
C THR A 31 -7.74 2.82 10.66
N VAL A 32 -6.87 3.05 9.71
CA VAL A 32 -6.45 2.02 8.76
C VAL A 32 -4.95 2.02 8.65
N ASP A 33 -4.33 0.87 8.84
CA ASP A 33 -2.90 0.72 8.61
C ASP A 33 -2.70 0.35 7.16
N VAL A 34 -1.98 1.19 6.44
CA VAL A 34 -1.69 0.98 5.02
C VAL A 34 -0.23 0.60 4.89
N THR A 35 0.04 -0.52 4.25
CA THR A 35 1.39 -0.99 4.00
C THR A 35 1.73 -0.78 2.53
N PHE A 36 2.81 -0.05 2.28
CA PHE A 36 3.31 0.21 0.95
C PHE A 36 4.49 -0.74 0.72
N PHE A 37 4.53 -1.35 -0.43
CA PHE A 37 5.57 -2.33 -0.76
C PHE A 37 6.20 -2.00 -2.11
N TYR A 38 7.52 -1.98 -2.16
CA TYR A 38 8.28 -1.77 -3.39
C TYR A 38 9.07 -3.04 -3.67
N GLY A 39 8.70 -3.75 -4.72
CA GLY A 39 9.18 -5.10 -4.97
C GLY A 39 10.50 -5.20 -5.72
N ASN A 40 11.50 -4.49 -5.28
CA ASN A 40 12.83 -4.59 -5.87
C ASN A 40 13.87 -4.75 -4.77
N PRO A 41 14.26 -5.99 -4.44
CA PRO A 41 15.21 -6.21 -3.36
C PRO A 41 16.65 -5.80 -3.72
N ARG A 42 16.90 -5.44 -4.99
CA ARG A 42 18.23 -5.05 -5.40
C ARG A 42 18.54 -3.58 -5.13
N ALA A 43 17.53 -2.79 -4.85
CA ALA A 43 17.78 -1.39 -4.51
C ALA A 43 18.54 -1.31 -3.20
N SER A 44 19.32 -0.27 -3.03
CA SER A 44 20.06 -0.05 -1.79
C SER A 44 19.23 0.72 -0.79
N GLU A 45 18.42 1.66 -1.27
CA GLU A 45 17.61 2.50 -0.42
C GLU A 45 16.32 2.86 -1.15
N VAL A 46 15.21 2.77 -0.45
CA VAL A 46 13.92 3.20 -0.99
C VAL A 46 13.22 4.06 0.04
N LEU A 47 12.70 5.19 -0.41
CA LEU A 47 11.93 6.10 0.43
C LEU A 47 10.52 6.20 -0.10
N LEU A 48 9.57 6.41 0.81
CA LEU A 48 8.19 6.69 0.45
C LEU A 48 7.98 8.19 0.56
N ALA A 49 7.58 8.84 -0.51
CA ALA A 49 7.32 10.26 -0.54
C ALA A 49 5.89 10.50 -1.00
N GLY A 50 5.17 11.37 -0.35
CA GLY A 50 3.81 11.65 -0.71
C GLY A 50 3.31 12.93 -0.08
N ASP A 51 2.04 13.25 -0.36
CA ASP A 51 1.43 14.45 0.20
C ASP A 51 1.29 14.35 1.73
N PHE A 52 1.42 13.16 2.29
CA PHE A 52 1.39 12.96 3.74
C PHE A 52 2.81 13.00 4.34
N THR A 53 3.85 13.24 3.56
CA THR A 53 5.23 13.34 4.04
C THR A 53 5.87 14.67 3.69
N SER A 54 5.16 15.59 3.08
CA SER A 54 5.73 16.79 2.46
C SER A 54 6.69 16.41 1.35
N TRP A 55 6.35 15.35 0.65
CA TRP A 55 7.11 14.81 -0.48
C TRP A 55 8.56 14.51 -0.09
N GLN A 56 9.54 15.04 -0.79
CA GLN A 56 10.92 14.70 -0.54
C GLN A 56 11.42 15.18 0.83
N ASP A 57 10.93 16.31 1.29
CA ASP A 57 11.40 16.88 2.55
C ASP A 57 11.14 15.95 3.73
N GLY A 58 10.04 15.24 3.71
CA GLY A 58 9.70 14.32 4.79
C GLY A 58 9.65 12.88 4.34
N ALA A 59 10.32 12.53 3.23
CA ALA A 59 10.27 11.18 2.71
C ALA A 59 10.71 10.17 3.76
N LEU A 60 10.03 9.03 3.80
CA LEU A 60 10.18 8.04 4.86
C LEU A 60 11.01 6.85 4.38
N PRO A 61 12.07 6.49 5.09
CA PRO A 61 12.86 5.32 4.68
C PRO A 61 12.07 4.04 4.88
N MET A 62 12.05 3.22 3.86
CA MET A 62 11.35 1.94 3.89
C MET A 62 12.30 0.85 4.39
N THR A 63 11.76 -0.19 4.96
CA THR A 63 12.52 -1.29 5.54
C THR A 63 12.77 -2.37 4.50
N LYS A 64 14.03 -2.76 4.35
CA LYS A 64 14.41 -3.77 3.38
C LYS A 64 14.11 -5.17 3.90
N GLY A 65 13.50 -5.98 3.05
CA GLY A 65 13.24 -7.39 3.34
C GLY A 65 13.72 -8.23 2.17
N GLU A 66 13.40 -9.51 2.20
CA GLU A 66 13.86 -10.43 1.17
C GLU A 66 13.34 -10.12 -0.22
N LYS A 67 12.13 -9.63 -0.31
CA LYS A 67 11.48 -9.44 -1.59
C LYS A 67 11.38 -7.99 -2.01
N GLY A 68 11.80 -7.09 -1.18
CA GLY A 68 11.70 -5.67 -1.47
C GLY A 68 11.66 -4.86 -0.20
N PHE A 69 11.06 -3.68 -0.30
CA PHE A 69 11.01 -2.73 0.81
C PHE A 69 9.56 -2.48 1.21
N SER A 70 9.32 -2.24 2.48
CA SER A 70 7.97 -1.97 2.95
C SER A 70 7.96 -0.93 4.05
N ILE A 71 6.81 -0.31 4.24
CA ILE A 71 6.56 0.60 5.35
C ILE A 71 5.05 0.66 5.59
N THR A 72 4.66 0.74 6.85
CA THR A 72 3.25 0.85 7.21
C THR A 72 2.98 2.20 7.85
N ARG A 73 1.92 2.86 7.40
CA ARG A 73 1.50 4.14 7.98
C ARG A 73 0.02 4.08 8.29
N THR A 74 -0.39 4.75 9.36
CA THR A 74 -1.78 4.77 9.79
C THR A 74 -2.48 6.01 9.25
N PHE A 75 -3.63 5.81 8.64
CA PHE A 75 -4.45 6.88 8.08
C PHE A 75 -5.83 6.85 8.72
N LYS A 76 -6.54 7.95 8.61
CA LYS A 76 -7.95 7.97 8.98
C LYS A 76 -8.76 7.42 7.82
N MET A 77 -9.91 6.85 8.14
CA MET A 77 -10.74 6.19 7.12
C MET A 77 -11.11 7.11 5.96
N GLY A 78 -11.32 8.37 6.19
CA GLY A 78 -11.72 9.31 5.14
C GLY A 78 -10.61 9.93 4.33
N GLU A 79 -9.37 9.50 4.55
CA GLU A 79 -8.23 10.12 3.88
C GLU A 79 -7.91 9.47 2.55
N GLU A 80 -7.18 10.19 1.73
CA GLU A 80 -6.60 9.69 0.49
C GLU A 80 -5.17 10.19 0.44
N ALA A 81 -4.35 9.57 -0.38
CA ALA A 81 -2.94 9.93 -0.47
C ALA A 81 -2.41 9.78 -1.88
N ARG A 82 -1.51 10.67 -2.25
CA ARG A 82 -0.77 10.58 -3.49
C ARG A 82 0.68 10.36 -3.12
N TYR A 83 1.35 9.44 -3.81
CA TYR A 83 2.70 9.08 -3.42
C TYR A 83 3.52 8.56 -4.59
N LYS A 84 4.84 8.49 -4.36
CA LYS A 84 5.79 7.81 -5.22
C LYS A 84 6.86 7.18 -4.35
N PHE A 85 7.64 6.29 -4.93
CA PHE A 85 8.84 5.78 -4.28
C PHE A 85 10.04 6.55 -4.81
N ILE A 86 11.07 6.68 -3.98
CA ILE A 86 12.37 7.19 -4.42
C ILE A 86 13.34 6.04 -4.23
N SER A 87 13.70 5.38 -5.33
CA SER A 87 14.52 4.18 -5.30
C SER A 87 15.93 4.55 -5.73
N ASP A 88 16.87 4.48 -4.81
CA ASP A 88 18.27 4.85 -5.07
C ASP A 88 18.35 6.24 -5.72
N GLY A 89 17.56 7.17 -5.20
CA GLY A 89 17.55 8.54 -5.70
C GLY A 89 16.64 8.79 -6.90
N ASN A 90 16.01 7.77 -7.44
CA ASN A 90 15.15 7.91 -8.62
C ASN A 90 13.67 7.87 -8.26
N TRP A 91 12.94 8.89 -8.68
CA TRP A 91 11.50 8.95 -8.45
C TRP A 91 10.80 7.89 -9.31
N THR A 92 10.00 7.07 -8.67
CA THR A 92 9.40 5.90 -9.30
C THR A 92 7.93 5.82 -8.93
N THR A 93 7.07 5.78 -9.94
CA THR A 93 5.63 5.59 -9.71
C THR A 93 5.37 4.15 -9.30
N ASP A 94 4.49 3.94 -8.31
CA ASP A 94 4.07 2.59 -7.96
C ASP A 94 3.04 2.15 -8.99
N LEU A 95 3.47 1.36 -9.94
CA LEU A 95 2.61 0.94 -11.05
C LEU A 95 1.54 -0.07 -10.64
N ARG A 96 1.61 -0.56 -9.43
CA ARG A 96 0.59 -1.49 -8.91
C ARG A 96 -0.41 -0.82 -7.99
N ALA A 97 -0.36 0.49 -7.89
CA ALA A 97 -1.32 1.22 -7.10
C ALA A 97 -2.72 1.06 -7.71
N PRO A 98 -3.76 1.18 -6.90
CA PRO A 98 -5.13 1.04 -7.42
C PRO A 98 -5.57 2.18 -8.32
N ASP A 99 -4.90 3.32 -8.24
CA ASP A 99 -5.30 4.49 -9.02
C ASP A 99 -4.11 5.41 -9.26
N PHE A 100 -4.25 6.31 -10.22
CA PHE A 100 -3.20 7.24 -10.58
C PHE A 100 -3.78 8.62 -10.84
N VAL A 101 -3.02 9.66 -10.50
CA VAL A 101 -3.40 11.03 -10.82
C VAL A 101 -2.19 11.72 -11.43
N ASP A 102 -2.45 12.70 -12.27
CA ASP A 102 -1.38 13.45 -12.94
C ASP A 102 -0.50 14.12 -11.90
N ASP A 103 0.81 14.10 -12.09
CA ASP A 103 1.72 14.73 -11.14
C ASP A 103 2.07 16.16 -11.50
N GLY A 104 1.56 16.65 -12.64
CA GLY A 104 1.83 18.00 -13.07
C GLY A 104 3.16 18.17 -13.79
N PHE A 105 3.91 17.10 -13.97
CA PHE A 105 5.25 17.17 -14.58
C PHE A 105 5.40 16.14 -15.70
N GLY A 106 4.28 15.69 -16.26
CA GLY A 106 4.32 14.72 -17.36
C GLY A 106 4.27 13.28 -16.92
N GLY A 107 4.15 13.01 -15.64
CA GLY A 107 4.07 11.66 -15.10
C GLY A 107 2.84 11.46 -14.25
N LYS A 108 2.85 10.41 -13.46
CA LYS A 108 1.73 10.05 -12.60
C LYS A 108 2.16 9.86 -11.17
N ASN A 109 1.35 10.34 -10.23
CA ASN A 109 1.45 9.93 -8.85
C ASN A 109 0.58 8.71 -8.67
N SER A 110 0.98 7.80 -7.81
CA SER A 110 0.13 6.70 -7.37
C SER A 110 -0.85 7.26 -6.36
N HIS A 111 -2.08 6.77 -6.37
CA HIS A 111 -3.15 7.36 -5.58
C HIS A 111 -3.94 6.27 -4.88
N ILE A 112 -4.20 6.48 -3.58
CA ILE A 112 -5.04 5.58 -2.82
C ILE A 112 -6.16 6.37 -2.15
N VAL A 113 -7.32 5.76 -2.06
CA VAL A 113 -8.43 6.24 -1.26
C VAL A 113 -8.55 5.22 -0.14
N VAL A 114 -8.25 5.63 1.07
CA VAL A 114 -8.06 4.70 2.18
C VAL A 114 -9.28 3.80 2.41
N ALA A 115 -10.48 4.37 2.36
CA ALA A 115 -11.68 3.57 2.58
C ALA A 115 -11.84 2.47 1.52
N ASP A 116 -11.39 2.73 0.30
CA ASP A 116 -11.53 1.74 -0.77
C ASP A 116 -10.61 0.55 -0.55
N LEU A 117 -9.51 0.73 0.15
CA LEU A 117 -8.57 -0.36 0.39
C LEU A 117 -9.15 -1.42 1.33
N VAL A 118 -10.07 -1.04 2.18
CA VAL A 118 -10.67 -1.96 3.14
C VAL A 118 -12.14 -2.24 2.88
N ALA A 119 -12.70 -1.67 1.81
CA ALA A 119 -14.11 -1.85 1.53
C ALA A 119 -14.49 -3.29 1.23
N GLY A 120 -13.57 -4.02 0.66
CA GLY A 120 -13.81 -5.41 0.32
C GLY A 120 -13.72 -6.36 1.50
N ASP A 121 -13.30 -5.87 2.65
CA ASP A 121 -13.16 -6.71 3.82
C ASP A 121 -14.46 -6.86 4.55
N GLY A 122 -15.25 -6.43 4.18
CA GLY A 122 -16.24 -6.54 4.75
C GLY A 122 -17.28 -7.08 5.28
N ASP A 123 -17.17 -6.89 5.37
CA ASP A 123 -17.79 -7.01 5.56
C ASP A 123 -18.39 -7.70 5.24
N ASP A 124 -18.53 -7.87 5.26
CA ASP A 124 -18.78 -8.46 4.92
C ASP A 124 -19.54 -8.56 4.49
N SER A 125 -19.80 -8.19 4.69
CA SER A 125 -20.19 -8.24 4.17
C SER A 125 -20.79 -7.87 3.50
N GLY A 126 -20.97 -7.54 3.54
CA GLY A 126 -21.13 -7.32 2.67
C GLY A 126 -21.55 -6.68 2.04
N ALA A 127 -21.58 -6.46 2.21
CA ALA A 127 -21.48 -6.08 1.35
C ALA A 127 -21.85 -5.67 0.73
N ALA A 128 -21.89 -5.62 0.91
CA ALA A 128 -21.73 -5.44 0.00
C ALA A 128 -22.35 -5.20 -0.53
N LYS A 129 -22.48 -5.13 -0.33
CA LYS A 129 -22.52 -5.06 -1.07
C LYS A 129 -23.05 -4.60 -1.65
N ALA A 130 -23.28 -4.47 -1.36
CA ALA A 130 -23.32 -4.23 -2.14
C ALA A 130 -23.83 -3.78 -2.63
N LYS A 131 -23.86 -3.67 -2.48
CA LYS A 131 -23.70 -3.43 -3.13
C LYS A 131 -23.99 -3.39 -3.68
N ILE A 132 -24.20 -3.38 -3.30
CA ILE A 132 -23.97 -3.52 -3.98
C ILE A 132 -24.47 -3.49 -4.45
N ASN A 133 -24.70 -3.37 -4.11
CA ASN A 133 -24.59 -3.46 -4.76
C ASN A 133 -25.05 -3.52 -5.13
N PHE A 134 -25.32 -3.51 -4.91
CA PHE A 134 -25.18 -3.75 -5.42
C PHE A 134 -25.60 -4.02 -5.61
N VAL A 135 -26.17 -3.85 -5.36
CA VAL A 135 -26.08 -4.46 -5.67
C VAL A 135 -26.21 -4.41 -5.79
#